data_5cdee0138964771a6b3e6af50711caae
#
_entry.id   5cdee0138964771a6b3e6af50711caae
#
_cell.length_a   1.000
_cell.length_b   1.000
_cell.length_c   1.000
_cell.angle_alpha   90.00
_cell.angle_beta   90.00
_cell.angle_gamma   90.00
#
_symmetry.space_group_name_H-M   'P 1'
#
loop_
_entity.id
_entity.type
_entity.pdbx_description
1 polymer ?
#
loop_
_entity_poly.entity_id
_entity_poly.type
_entity_poly.pdbx_seq_one_letter_code
_entity_poly.pdbx_strand_id
1 'polypeptide(L)'
;MSHSHTITASSIAIVSDIQVHQGQTVIQGQPLLMLHIMGTDLPIVAPQAGVIRRLLVSTDDEVETEQALIEIDHISHSDVALTDPKSLSSVESALYAFRTRQQLTLDEARTKALSKRQGQGYRSARQNLADLCDVNSFMEYGQFAVAAQRQRRDYQELKSATAADGIITGVGGVNGAPDSDVTSTRYKTAIVINDYSVLAGTQGFFHHQKLDRILAVAEQQKLPVIMYAEGGGGRPGDTDITVVNSGLQCASFSSWARLSAVVPRIAVANGYCFAGNAALFGAADIRIATKQSWIGMAGPAMIEGGGLGKVDAKDIGPIAIQAKNGVVDIVADDECHATELAKRCLGYFQGDCEYSAKEQAEKQAMQPLLRDVLPDDRRFVYDMRQAIELLADSDSFTELQRQFGGAIISGFIRLQGKPVGVLASDCKVLGGAIDVDAGEKAAEFMQLCNGFNIPLLSLCDTPGFMVGPEHEQRGAVRRLSKLFTGGAKLSVPLVAVTLRKCYGLGAQALLGGSTMKPHYMLSWPTGEFGGMGLEGAVKLGFSKELAAQENSAARQDLYEKLVAKQYANGQASEVASVLEIDAVIDPADTRQILIQTLFK
;
A
#
# COMPACT_ATOMS: atom_id res chain seq x y z
N MET A 1 -47.56 24.32 25.54
CA MET A 1 -47.77 25.75 25.21
C MET A 1 -46.91 26.02 23.98
N SER A 2 -47.53 26.28 22.82
CA SER A 2 -46.78 26.62 21.62
C SER A 2 -46.18 28.01 21.82
N HIS A 3 -44.88 28.12 21.79
CA HIS A 3 -44.21 29.43 21.80
C HIS A 3 -44.26 29.97 20.35
N SER A 4 -45.14 30.94 20.12
CA SER A 4 -45.12 31.70 18.88
C SER A 4 -44.02 32.75 18.91
N HIS A 5 -43.28 32.89 17.82
CA HIS A 5 -42.25 33.94 17.64
C HIS A 5 -42.78 34.95 16.61
N THR A 6 -42.73 36.23 16.96
CA THR A 6 -43.13 37.33 16.07
C THR A 6 -41.91 37.93 15.43
N ILE A 7 -41.87 37.99 14.10
CA ILE A 7 -40.83 38.65 13.32
C ILE A 7 -41.23 40.10 13.07
N THR A 8 -40.33 41.03 13.35
CA THR A 8 -40.59 42.50 13.23
C THR A 8 -39.67 43.12 12.18
N ALA A 9 -40.09 44.27 11.67
CA ALA A 9 -39.29 45.07 10.75
C ALA A 9 -38.09 45.72 11.50
N SER A 10 -36.91 45.65 10.89
CA SER A 10 -35.68 46.26 11.44
C SER A 10 -35.55 47.77 11.19
N SER A 11 -36.36 48.31 10.29
CA SER A 11 -36.36 49.74 9.90
C SER A 11 -37.63 50.10 9.15
N ILE A 12 -37.87 51.40 8.90
CA ILE A 12 -38.94 51.87 8.04
C ILE A 12 -38.69 51.34 6.61
N ALA A 13 -39.68 50.68 5.99
CA ALA A 13 -39.53 50.05 4.70
C ALA A 13 -40.91 49.86 4.00
N ILE A 14 -40.89 49.45 2.72
CA ILE A 14 -42.08 48.99 1.99
C ILE A 14 -41.94 47.49 1.79
N VAL A 15 -43.00 46.72 2.02
CA VAL A 15 -43.01 45.26 1.73
C VAL A 15 -43.08 45.09 0.21
N SER A 16 -41.96 44.70 -0.42
CA SER A 16 -41.85 44.57 -1.88
C SER A 16 -42.34 43.21 -2.40
N ASP A 17 -42.20 42.16 -1.60
CA ASP A 17 -42.68 40.81 -1.99
C ASP A 17 -42.92 39.94 -0.73
N ILE A 18 -43.88 39.04 -0.78
CA ILE A 18 -44.18 38.05 0.28
C ILE A 18 -44.04 36.65 -0.32
N GLN A 19 -43.04 35.89 0.18
CA GLN A 19 -42.63 34.61 -0.38
C GLN A 19 -43.22 33.40 0.35
N VAL A 20 -44.09 33.63 1.36
CA VAL A 20 -44.73 32.57 2.14
C VAL A 20 -46.20 32.82 2.32
N HIS A 21 -46.96 31.79 2.66
CA HIS A 21 -48.40 31.89 2.97
C HIS A 21 -48.70 31.29 4.37
N GLN A 22 -49.86 31.67 4.92
CA GLN A 22 -50.32 31.15 6.19
C GLN A 22 -50.47 29.62 6.15
N GLY A 23 -49.98 28.92 7.16
CA GLY A 23 -49.95 27.46 7.23
C GLY A 23 -48.71 26.82 6.58
N GLN A 24 -47.84 27.58 5.91
CA GLN A 24 -46.61 27.06 5.31
C GLN A 24 -45.58 26.72 6.36
N THR A 25 -44.93 25.55 6.23
CA THR A 25 -43.77 25.18 7.03
C THR A 25 -42.52 25.83 6.43
N VAL A 26 -41.71 26.46 7.28
CA VAL A 26 -40.44 27.12 6.94
C VAL A 26 -39.29 26.58 7.75
N ILE A 27 -38.07 26.61 7.18
CA ILE A 27 -36.84 26.22 7.86
C ILE A 27 -36.03 27.46 8.26
N GLN A 28 -35.14 27.34 9.22
CA GLN A 28 -34.24 28.42 9.64
C GLN A 28 -33.44 28.97 8.45
N GLY A 29 -33.43 30.30 8.29
CA GLY A 29 -32.75 31.00 7.20
C GLY A 29 -33.57 31.11 5.91
N GLN A 30 -34.75 30.53 5.83
CA GLN A 30 -35.63 30.64 4.64
C GLN A 30 -36.15 32.08 4.52
N PRO A 31 -36.09 32.71 3.32
CA PRO A 31 -36.71 34.01 3.06
C PRO A 31 -38.23 33.94 3.23
N LEU A 32 -38.78 34.94 3.89
CA LEU A 32 -40.21 35.02 4.20
C LEU A 32 -40.89 36.16 3.42
N LEU A 33 -40.26 37.31 3.39
CA LEU A 33 -40.68 38.48 2.63
C LEU A 33 -39.48 39.39 2.33
N MET A 34 -39.68 40.35 1.42
CA MET A 34 -38.67 41.34 1.03
C MET A 34 -39.13 42.71 1.50
N LEU A 35 -38.22 43.47 2.13
CA LEU A 35 -38.42 44.86 2.50
C LEU A 35 -37.60 45.75 1.56
N HIS A 36 -38.27 46.70 0.89
CA HIS A 36 -37.61 47.70 0.03
C HIS A 36 -37.19 48.92 0.87
N ILE A 37 -35.87 49.18 0.92
CA ILE A 37 -35.29 50.30 1.67
C ILE A 37 -34.32 51.05 0.75
N MET A 38 -34.61 52.32 0.44
CA MET A 38 -33.72 53.18 -0.33
C MET A 38 -33.17 52.57 -1.62
N GLY A 39 -34.02 51.86 -2.38
CA GLY A 39 -33.64 51.27 -3.67
C GLY A 39 -32.99 49.87 -3.57
N THR A 40 -32.98 49.26 -2.38
CA THR A 40 -32.44 47.90 -2.15
C THR A 40 -33.47 47.02 -1.49
N ASP A 41 -33.63 45.79 -1.98
CA ASP A 41 -34.52 44.76 -1.39
C ASP A 41 -33.75 43.95 -0.36
N LEU A 42 -34.24 43.92 0.88
CA LEU A 42 -33.64 43.22 2.01
C LEU A 42 -34.53 42.03 2.41
N PRO A 43 -34.01 40.79 2.37
CA PRO A 43 -34.80 39.62 2.77
C PRO A 43 -34.96 39.55 4.30
N ILE A 44 -36.18 39.35 4.75
CA ILE A 44 -36.49 38.94 6.11
C ILE A 44 -36.57 37.41 6.10
N VAL A 45 -35.75 36.78 6.92
CA VAL A 45 -35.60 35.32 6.96
C VAL A 45 -36.16 34.72 8.25
N ALA A 46 -36.57 33.47 8.20
CA ALA A 46 -37.04 32.72 9.37
C ALA A 46 -35.88 32.53 10.37
N PRO A 47 -36.00 32.98 11.63
CA PRO A 47 -34.97 32.80 12.64
C PRO A 47 -34.83 31.35 13.13
N GLN A 48 -35.86 30.52 12.93
CA GLN A 48 -35.92 29.11 13.28
C GLN A 48 -36.95 28.39 12.43
N ALA A 49 -36.93 27.04 12.42
CA ALA A 49 -37.94 26.23 11.74
C ALA A 49 -39.30 26.36 12.44
N GLY A 50 -40.40 26.48 11.65
CA GLY A 50 -41.72 26.65 12.19
C GLY A 50 -42.80 26.62 11.12
N VAL A 51 -44.10 26.85 11.51
CA VAL A 51 -45.23 27.05 10.60
C VAL A 51 -45.66 28.52 10.65
N ILE A 52 -45.86 29.13 9.50
CA ILE A 52 -46.39 30.49 9.40
C ILE A 52 -47.81 30.49 9.96
N ARG A 53 -47.95 31.06 11.15
CA ARG A 53 -49.24 31.15 11.82
C ARG A 53 -50.10 32.25 11.21
N ARG A 54 -49.46 33.39 10.93
CA ARG A 54 -50.20 34.55 10.45
C ARG A 54 -49.26 35.53 9.73
N LEU A 55 -49.70 36.04 8.59
CA LEU A 55 -49.11 37.19 7.93
C LEU A 55 -49.83 38.45 8.42
N LEU A 56 -49.10 39.45 8.88
CA LEU A 56 -49.60 40.68 9.49
C LEU A 56 -49.51 41.89 8.55
N VAL A 57 -48.86 41.69 7.37
CA VAL A 57 -48.64 42.69 6.33
C VAL A 57 -48.96 42.13 4.97
N SER A 58 -49.22 43.02 4.02
CA SER A 58 -49.44 42.73 2.60
C SER A 58 -48.33 43.38 1.74
N THR A 59 -48.19 42.93 0.48
CA THR A 59 -47.31 43.57 -0.48
C THR A 59 -47.73 45.05 -0.67
N ASP A 60 -46.77 45.96 -0.78
CA ASP A 60 -46.91 47.42 -0.87
C ASP A 60 -47.28 48.10 0.47
N ASP A 61 -47.38 47.40 1.60
CA ASP A 61 -47.57 48.01 2.91
C ASP A 61 -46.31 48.76 3.33
N GLU A 62 -46.46 49.99 3.84
CA GLU A 62 -45.42 50.71 4.56
C GLU A 62 -45.33 50.20 6.00
N VAL A 63 -44.16 49.84 6.46
CA VAL A 63 -43.90 49.31 7.81
C VAL A 63 -42.94 50.19 8.58
N GLU A 64 -43.19 50.37 9.88
CA GLU A 64 -42.33 51.09 10.80
C GLU A 64 -41.33 50.14 11.50
N THR A 65 -40.28 50.71 12.09
CA THR A 65 -39.32 49.94 12.89
C THR A 65 -40.02 49.23 14.03
N GLU A 66 -39.71 47.93 14.25
CA GLU A 66 -40.32 47.02 15.27
C GLU A 66 -41.79 46.64 14.97
N GLN A 67 -42.36 47.07 13.87
CA GLN A 67 -43.67 46.61 13.47
C GLN A 67 -43.68 45.09 13.22
N ALA A 68 -44.69 44.39 13.74
CA ALA A 68 -44.87 42.95 13.51
C ALA A 68 -45.21 42.63 12.05
N LEU A 69 -44.48 41.70 11.45
CA LEU A 69 -44.61 41.27 10.05
C LEU A 69 -45.25 39.90 9.94
N ILE A 70 -44.74 38.93 10.70
CA ILE A 70 -45.10 37.51 10.60
C ILE A 70 -45.08 36.87 11.99
N GLU A 71 -46.07 36.03 12.28
CA GLU A 71 -46.07 35.14 13.46
C GLU A 71 -45.75 33.71 13.00
N ILE A 72 -44.75 33.06 13.68
CA ILE A 72 -44.33 31.69 13.39
C ILE A 72 -44.50 30.83 14.67
N ASP A 73 -45.17 29.69 14.52
CA ASP A 73 -45.24 28.66 15.59
C ASP A 73 -44.05 27.69 15.47
N HIS A 74 -43.35 27.45 16.55
CA HIS A 74 -42.18 26.56 16.59
C HIS A 74 -42.54 25.11 16.32
N ILE A 75 -41.79 24.41 15.46
CA ILE A 75 -41.88 22.96 15.24
C ILE A 75 -40.55 22.33 15.68
N SER A 76 -40.59 21.23 16.47
CA SER A 76 -39.43 20.42 16.76
C SER A 76 -38.99 19.62 15.52
N HIS A 77 -37.71 19.34 15.38
CA HIS A 77 -37.05 18.69 14.22
C HIS A 77 -37.64 17.35 13.75
N SER A 78 -38.63 16.76 14.45
CA SER A 78 -39.21 15.46 14.14
C SER A 78 -40.39 15.48 13.15
N ASP A 79 -40.94 16.66 12.80
CA ASP A 79 -42.22 16.76 12.05
C ASP A 79 -42.12 17.43 10.67
N VAL A 80 -40.94 17.58 10.11
CA VAL A 80 -40.77 18.15 8.76
C VAL A 80 -41.07 17.08 7.71
N ALA A 81 -42.30 17.02 7.24
CA ALA A 81 -42.68 16.25 6.06
C ALA A 81 -41.96 16.81 4.81
N LEU A 82 -41.36 15.92 4.01
CA LEU A 82 -40.71 16.27 2.74
C LEU A 82 -41.71 16.96 1.83
N THR A 83 -41.49 18.22 1.52
CA THR A 83 -42.30 19.01 0.60
C THR A 83 -42.19 18.50 -0.85
N ASP A 84 -43.29 18.61 -1.61
CA ASP A 84 -43.38 18.21 -3.02
C ASP A 84 -42.25 18.89 -3.85
N PRO A 85 -41.50 18.16 -4.71
CA PRO A 85 -40.40 18.69 -5.52
C PRO A 85 -40.72 19.92 -6.39
N LYS A 86 -41.97 20.22 -6.60
CA LYS A 86 -42.44 21.33 -7.43
C LYS A 86 -42.39 22.71 -6.74
N SER A 87 -42.11 22.75 -5.43
CA SER A 87 -42.07 24.01 -4.64
C SER A 87 -40.65 24.46 -4.22
N LEU A 88 -39.61 23.73 -4.67
CA LEU A 88 -38.21 24.02 -4.30
C LEU A 88 -37.66 25.21 -5.11
N SER A 89 -36.84 26.04 -4.50
CA SER A 89 -36.01 27.04 -5.20
C SER A 89 -35.11 26.36 -6.25
N SER A 90 -34.60 27.12 -7.21
CA SER A 90 -33.68 26.57 -8.23
C SER A 90 -32.44 25.93 -7.63
N VAL A 91 -31.92 26.46 -6.52
CA VAL A 91 -30.75 25.94 -5.81
C VAL A 91 -31.10 24.63 -5.08
N GLU A 92 -32.23 24.57 -4.39
CA GLU A 92 -32.70 23.35 -3.71
C GLU A 92 -32.98 22.22 -4.69
N SER A 93 -33.60 22.54 -5.82
CA SER A 93 -33.83 21.59 -6.91
C SER A 93 -32.52 21.04 -7.48
N ALA A 94 -31.51 21.91 -7.67
CA ALA A 94 -30.18 21.50 -8.11
C ALA A 94 -29.46 20.61 -7.07
N LEU A 95 -29.56 20.96 -5.77
CA LEU A 95 -29.00 20.17 -4.68
C LEU A 95 -29.69 18.80 -4.56
N TYR A 96 -31.01 18.75 -4.72
CA TYR A 96 -31.75 17.49 -4.73
C TYR A 96 -31.29 16.60 -5.90
N ALA A 97 -31.22 17.15 -7.11
CA ALA A 97 -30.72 16.42 -8.28
C ALA A 97 -29.28 15.93 -8.09
N PHE A 98 -28.41 16.76 -7.51
CA PHE A 98 -27.04 16.40 -7.16
C PHE A 98 -27.00 15.22 -6.17
N ARG A 99 -27.72 15.32 -5.04
CA ARG A 99 -27.77 14.27 -4.01
C ARG A 99 -28.32 12.96 -4.57
N THR A 100 -29.40 13.03 -5.36
CA THR A 100 -29.98 11.86 -6.05
C THR A 100 -28.95 11.23 -6.98
N ARG A 101 -28.22 12.04 -7.75
CA ARG A 101 -27.15 11.54 -8.62
C ARG A 101 -25.99 10.91 -7.84
N GLN A 102 -25.63 11.49 -6.70
CA GLN A 102 -24.61 10.97 -5.81
C GLN A 102 -24.99 9.60 -5.22
N GLN A 103 -26.24 9.46 -4.76
CA GLN A 103 -26.76 8.19 -4.22
C GLN A 103 -26.64 7.03 -5.22
N LEU A 104 -26.84 7.26 -6.52
CA LEU A 104 -26.70 6.23 -7.55
C LEU A 104 -25.28 5.64 -7.65
N THR A 105 -24.28 6.29 -7.07
CA THR A 105 -22.88 5.82 -7.05
C THR A 105 -22.52 5.06 -5.79
N LEU A 106 -23.43 5.00 -4.81
CA LEU A 106 -23.23 4.33 -3.53
C LEU A 106 -23.79 2.89 -3.54
N ASP A 107 -23.38 2.10 -2.57
CA ASP A 107 -23.70 0.68 -2.47
C ASP A 107 -25.21 0.43 -2.30
N GLU A 108 -25.92 1.31 -1.57
CA GLU A 108 -27.34 1.20 -1.27
C GLU A 108 -28.21 1.22 -2.54
N ALA A 109 -27.79 1.95 -3.58
CA ALA A 109 -28.49 2.00 -4.86
C ALA A 109 -28.13 0.84 -5.80
N ARG A 110 -27.13 0.01 -5.44
CA ARG A 110 -26.55 -1.02 -6.31
C ARG A 110 -26.67 -2.44 -5.73
N THR A 111 -27.62 -2.66 -4.86
CA THR A 111 -27.80 -3.91 -4.07
C THR A 111 -27.83 -5.18 -4.93
N LYS A 112 -28.46 -5.16 -6.12
CA LYS A 112 -28.53 -6.32 -7.03
C LYS A 112 -27.15 -6.72 -7.57
N ALA A 113 -26.30 -5.76 -7.93
CA ALA A 113 -24.95 -6.03 -8.42
C ALA A 113 -24.04 -6.51 -7.29
N LEU A 114 -24.18 -5.94 -6.11
CA LEU A 114 -23.37 -6.26 -4.93
C LEU A 114 -23.76 -7.56 -4.26
N SER A 115 -25.04 -7.94 -4.23
CA SER A 115 -25.50 -9.21 -3.63
C SER A 115 -24.86 -10.43 -4.29
N LYS A 116 -24.64 -10.40 -5.61
CA LYS A 116 -23.90 -11.47 -6.30
C LYS A 116 -22.46 -11.58 -5.83
N ARG A 117 -21.77 -10.44 -5.66
CA ARG A 117 -20.39 -10.37 -5.20
C ARG A 117 -20.27 -10.82 -3.73
N GLN A 118 -21.15 -10.31 -2.87
CA GLN A 118 -21.22 -10.69 -1.46
C GLN A 118 -21.56 -12.18 -1.26
N GLY A 119 -22.44 -12.74 -2.09
CA GLY A 119 -22.74 -14.18 -2.11
C GLY A 119 -21.54 -15.06 -2.46
N GLN A 120 -20.50 -14.50 -3.06
CA GLN A 120 -19.20 -15.16 -3.34
C GLN A 120 -18.14 -14.87 -2.26
N GLY A 121 -18.49 -14.13 -1.20
CA GLY A 121 -17.58 -13.81 -0.10
C GLY A 121 -16.71 -12.57 -0.34
N TYR A 122 -16.98 -11.76 -1.39
CA TYR A 122 -16.21 -10.55 -1.70
C TYR A 122 -16.88 -9.29 -1.15
N ARG A 123 -16.08 -8.32 -0.75
CA ARG A 123 -16.51 -6.98 -0.31
C ARG A 123 -16.80 -6.08 -1.52
N SER A 124 -17.61 -5.03 -1.31
CA SER A 124 -17.73 -3.97 -2.31
C SER A 124 -16.46 -3.09 -2.34
N ALA A 125 -16.27 -2.38 -3.45
CA ALA A 125 -15.21 -1.39 -3.58
C ALA A 125 -15.31 -0.28 -2.52
N ARG A 126 -16.54 0.12 -2.15
CA ARG A 126 -16.78 1.13 -1.11
C ARG A 126 -16.55 0.61 0.30
N GLN A 127 -16.80 -0.66 0.58
CA GLN A 127 -16.43 -1.28 1.85
C GLN A 127 -14.91 -1.32 2.04
N ASN A 128 -14.14 -1.66 0.99
CA ASN A 128 -12.68 -1.61 1.02
C ASN A 128 -12.17 -0.17 1.19
N LEU A 129 -12.81 0.81 0.54
CA LEU A 129 -12.51 2.23 0.72
C LEU A 129 -12.74 2.70 2.17
N ALA A 130 -13.89 2.36 2.75
CA ALA A 130 -14.25 2.76 4.11
C ALA A 130 -13.31 2.17 5.17
N ASP A 131 -12.81 0.96 4.91
CA ASP A 131 -11.85 0.29 5.80
C ASP A 131 -10.41 0.83 5.63
N LEU A 132 -10.06 1.26 4.42
CA LEU A 132 -8.74 1.80 4.12
C LEU A 132 -8.56 3.22 4.66
N CYS A 133 -9.55 4.08 4.49
CA CYS A 133 -9.46 5.50 4.79
C CYS A 133 -9.78 5.83 6.25
N ASP A 134 -9.11 6.83 6.76
CA ASP A 134 -9.49 7.49 8.00
C ASP A 134 -10.90 8.12 7.83
N VAL A 135 -11.69 8.12 8.89
CA VAL A 135 -13.09 8.57 8.84
C VAL A 135 -13.20 9.99 8.31
N ASN A 136 -14.13 10.20 7.35
CA ASN A 136 -14.41 11.51 6.72
C ASN A 136 -13.20 12.17 6.01
N SER A 137 -12.13 11.44 5.72
CA SER A 137 -10.93 12.01 5.08
C SER A 137 -10.93 11.94 3.56
N PHE A 138 -11.79 11.11 2.95
CA PHE A 138 -11.73 10.83 1.52
C PHE A 138 -12.44 11.87 0.66
N MET A 139 -11.71 12.42 -0.31
CA MET A 139 -12.20 13.33 -1.35
C MET A 139 -12.19 12.60 -2.69
N GLU A 140 -13.35 12.25 -3.22
CA GLU A 140 -13.51 11.50 -4.46
C GLU A 140 -13.33 12.38 -5.71
N TYR A 141 -12.59 11.88 -6.69
CA TYR A 141 -12.38 12.49 -8.01
C TYR A 141 -13.22 11.73 -9.06
N GLY A 142 -14.02 12.48 -9.84
CA GLY A 142 -14.77 11.92 -10.96
C GLY A 142 -15.88 10.94 -10.57
N GLN A 143 -16.53 11.14 -9.41
CA GLN A 143 -17.61 10.29 -8.90
C GLN A 143 -18.75 10.07 -9.92
N PHE A 144 -19.04 11.07 -10.78
CA PHE A 144 -20.16 11.04 -11.73
C PHE A 144 -19.81 10.49 -13.11
N ALA A 145 -18.59 10.02 -13.31
CA ALA A 145 -18.22 9.34 -14.55
C ALA A 145 -19.11 8.11 -14.78
N VAL A 146 -19.37 7.82 -16.04
CA VAL A 146 -20.06 6.61 -16.50
C VAL A 146 -19.31 6.02 -17.67
N ALA A 147 -19.54 4.76 -18.00
CA ALA A 147 -18.91 4.16 -19.17
C ALA A 147 -19.21 4.94 -20.46
N ALA A 148 -18.26 5.02 -21.38
CA ALA A 148 -18.37 5.70 -22.67
C ALA A 148 -19.26 4.90 -23.65
N GLN A 149 -20.52 4.65 -23.26
CA GLN A 149 -21.47 3.76 -23.93
C GLN A 149 -22.84 4.40 -24.23
N ARG A 150 -22.91 5.74 -24.27
CA ARG A 150 -24.19 6.46 -24.50
C ARG A 150 -24.79 6.21 -25.88
N GLN A 151 -23.98 5.83 -26.86
CA GLN A 151 -24.48 5.48 -28.21
C GLN A 151 -25.22 4.13 -28.25
N ARG A 152 -25.02 3.25 -27.27
CA ARG A 152 -25.62 1.90 -27.24
C ARG A 152 -26.48 1.60 -26.03
N ARG A 153 -26.46 2.45 -25.00
CA ARG A 153 -27.22 2.27 -23.76
C ARG A 153 -27.85 3.58 -23.32
N ASP A 154 -29.01 3.48 -22.69
CA ASP A 154 -29.66 4.65 -22.11
C ASP A 154 -28.81 5.31 -21.04
N TYR A 155 -28.77 6.63 -21.06
CA TYR A 155 -27.92 7.39 -20.13
C TYR A 155 -28.35 7.26 -18.67
N GLN A 156 -29.66 7.11 -18.39
CA GLN A 156 -30.14 6.90 -17.01
C GLN A 156 -29.71 5.51 -16.49
N GLU A 157 -29.76 4.49 -17.36
CA GLU A 157 -29.24 3.17 -17.05
C GLU A 157 -27.74 3.22 -16.75
N LEU A 158 -26.94 3.93 -17.56
CA LEU A 158 -25.51 4.04 -17.35
C LEU A 158 -25.15 4.66 -16.00
N LYS A 159 -25.93 5.62 -15.49
CA LYS A 159 -25.69 6.28 -14.20
C LYS A 159 -25.64 5.32 -13.01
N SER A 160 -26.45 4.28 -13.03
CA SER A 160 -26.49 3.26 -11.97
C SER A 160 -25.65 2.02 -12.29
N ALA A 161 -25.74 1.54 -13.54
CA ALA A 161 -25.07 0.31 -13.97
C ALA A 161 -23.55 0.47 -14.14
N THR A 162 -23.07 1.70 -14.40
CA THR A 162 -21.64 1.99 -14.60
C THR A 162 -21.14 3.12 -13.70
N ALA A 163 -21.57 3.10 -12.44
CA ALA A 163 -21.22 4.09 -11.44
C ALA A 163 -19.70 4.33 -11.38
N ALA A 164 -19.30 5.60 -11.40
CA ALA A 164 -17.91 6.05 -11.38
C ALA A 164 -17.02 5.45 -12.49
N ASP A 165 -17.62 4.91 -13.55
CA ASP A 165 -17.00 4.10 -14.63
C ASP A 165 -16.16 2.91 -14.10
N GLY A 166 -16.62 2.29 -12.99
CA GLY A 166 -15.97 1.10 -12.41
C GLY A 166 -14.65 1.36 -11.72
N ILE A 167 -14.32 2.61 -11.40
CA ILE A 167 -13.12 2.96 -10.66
C ILE A 167 -13.39 4.12 -9.69
N ILE A 168 -13.10 3.91 -8.42
CA ILE A 168 -13.13 4.94 -7.39
C ILE A 168 -11.72 5.53 -7.30
N THR A 169 -11.57 6.83 -7.45
CA THR A 169 -10.29 7.54 -7.35
C THR A 169 -10.45 8.75 -6.43
N GLY A 170 -9.44 9.03 -5.64
CA GLY A 170 -9.48 10.17 -4.72
C GLY A 170 -8.24 10.30 -3.87
N VAL A 171 -8.28 11.25 -2.95
CA VAL A 171 -7.26 11.44 -1.91
C VAL A 171 -7.92 11.30 -0.56
N GLY A 172 -7.34 10.50 0.31
CA GLY A 172 -7.81 10.28 1.68
C GLY A 172 -6.66 10.17 2.67
N GLY A 173 -6.96 10.30 3.95
CA GLY A 173 -6.04 9.94 5.03
C GLY A 173 -5.96 8.44 5.20
N VAL A 174 -4.77 7.92 5.46
CA VAL A 174 -4.53 6.52 5.83
C VAL A 174 -3.50 6.48 6.95
N ASN A 175 -3.80 5.78 8.03
CA ASN A 175 -3.00 5.68 9.25
C ASN A 175 -2.92 6.99 10.07
N GLY A 176 -3.79 7.97 9.86
CA GLY A 176 -3.89 9.16 10.70
C GLY A 176 -4.50 8.84 12.06
N ALA A 177 -4.03 9.48 13.13
CA ALA A 177 -4.71 9.43 14.41
C ALA A 177 -6.03 10.23 14.34
N PRO A 178 -7.06 9.87 15.15
CA PRO A 178 -8.35 10.59 15.15
C PRO A 178 -8.22 12.10 15.35
N ASP A 179 -7.22 12.55 16.09
CA ASP A 179 -6.92 13.95 16.40
C ASP A 179 -5.76 14.53 15.55
N SER A 180 -5.30 13.79 14.52
CA SER A 180 -4.23 14.27 13.65
C SER A 180 -4.72 15.47 12.85
N ASP A 181 -3.83 16.47 12.70
CA ASP A 181 -4.08 17.65 11.88
C ASP A 181 -4.48 17.21 10.46
N VAL A 182 -5.72 17.48 10.08
CA VAL A 182 -6.29 17.17 8.74
C VAL A 182 -5.49 17.84 7.62
N THR A 183 -4.67 18.84 7.94
CA THR A 183 -3.79 19.53 6.99
C THR A 183 -2.46 18.80 6.80
N SER A 184 -2.10 17.86 7.70
CA SER A 184 -0.87 17.08 7.59
C SER A 184 -0.84 16.30 6.28
N THR A 185 0.20 16.50 5.48
CA THR A 185 0.42 15.76 4.23
C THR A 185 0.93 14.34 4.48
N ARG A 186 1.42 14.03 5.67
CA ARG A 186 2.03 12.75 6.04
C ARG A 186 1.12 11.55 5.79
N TYR A 187 -0.18 11.69 6.11
CA TYR A 187 -1.15 10.60 6.00
C TYR A 187 -1.96 10.64 4.71
N LYS A 188 -1.82 11.70 3.89
CA LYS A 188 -2.53 11.80 2.61
C LYS A 188 -2.03 10.76 1.63
N THR A 189 -2.96 10.03 1.05
CA THR A 189 -2.71 8.92 0.13
C THR A 189 -3.63 9.06 -1.08
N ALA A 190 -3.11 8.91 -2.27
CA ALA A 190 -3.90 8.76 -3.48
C ALA A 190 -4.45 7.32 -3.52
N ILE A 191 -5.75 7.19 -3.73
CA ILE A 191 -6.48 5.93 -3.63
C ILE A 191 -7.13 5.62 -4.96
N VAL A 192 -6.96 4.38 -5.41
CA VAL A 192 -7.51 3.84 -6.64
C VAL A 192 -8.16 2.49 -6.33
N ILE A 193 -9.47 2.36 -6.52
CA ILE A 193 -10.15 1.08 -6.28
C ILE A 193 -10.98 0.72 -7.50
N ASN A 194 -10.61 -0.35 -8.19
CA ASN A 194 -11.41 -0.92 -9.27
C ASN A 194 -12.63 -1.62 -8.69
N ASP A 195 -13.80 -1.33 -9.23
CA ASP A 195 -15.07 -1.93 -8.83
C ASP A 195 -15.43 -3.07 -9.79
N TYR A 196 -15.13 -4.30 -9.40
CA TYR A 196 -15.45 -5.49 -10.20
C TYR A 196 -16.95 -5.67 -10.47
N SER A 197 -17.82 -5.10 -9.63
CA SER A 197 -19.28 -5.14 -9.84
C SER A 197 -19.72 -4.29 -11.04
N VAL A 198 -18.86 -3.41 -11.55
CA VAL A 198 -19.08 -2.61 -12.76
C VAL A 198 -18.29 -3.21 -13.92
N LEU A 199 -19.00 -3.83 -14.87
CA LEU A 199 -18.40 -4.39 -16.09
C LEU A 199 -17.15 -5.24 -15.83
N ALA A 200 -17.15 -6.04 -14.76
CA ALA A 200 -16.05 -6.90 -14.30
C ALA A 200 -14.72 -6.14 -14.07
N GLY A 201 -14.77 -4.90 -13.60
CA GLY A 201 -13.60 -4.08 -13.33
C GLY A 201 -12.75 -3.77 -14.58
N THR A 202 -13.35 -3.88 -15.78
CA THR A 202 -12.64 -3.64 -17.03
C THR A 202 -12.34 -2.16 -17.24
N GLN A 203 -11.17 -1.87 -17.80
CA GLN A 203 -10.65 -0.53 -18.02
C GLN A 203 -11.25 0.08 -19.29
N GLY A 204 -12.11 1.10 -19.12
CA GLY A 204 -12.72 1.87 -20.20
C GLY A 204 -12.04 3.22 -20.42
N PHE A 205 -12.59 4.01 -21.35
CA PHE A 205 -12.02 5.29 -21.73
C PHE A 205 -12.00 6.30 -20.57
N PHE A 206 -13.14 6.55 -19.92
CA PHE A 206 -13.19 7.46 -18.77
C PHE A 206 -12.55 6.86 -17.52
N HIS A 207 -12.53 5.53 -17.40
CA HIS A 207 -11.76 4.82 -16.38
C HIS A 207 -10.28 5.23 -16.45
N HIS A 208 -9.65 5.16 -17.62
CA HIS A 208 -8.26 5.59 -17.82
C HIS A 208 -8.06 7.08 -17.54
N GLN A 209 -8.98 7.95 -17.98
CA GLN A 209 -8.88 9.38 -17.68
C GLN A 209 -8.92 9.68 -16.17
N LYS A 210 -9.75 8.97 -15.41
CA LYS A 210 -9.76 9.09 -13.94
C LYS A 210 -8.46 8.60 -13.33
N LEU A 211 -7.96 7.45 -13.79
CA LEU A 211 -6.68 6.90 -13.33
C LEU A 211 -5.53 7.88 -13.65
N ASP A 212 -5.43 8.37 -14.86
CA ASP A 212 -4.40 9.33 -15.27
C ASP A 212 -4.47 10.61 -14.41
N ARG A 213 -5.69 11.10 -14.13
CA ARG A 213 -5.89 12.28 -13.29
C ARG A 213 -5.37 12.10 -11.86
N ILE A 214 -5.70 10.97 -11.21
CA ILE A 214 -5.25 10.74 -9.82
C ILE A 214 -3.76 10.44 -9.74
N LEU A 215 -3.17 9.77 -10.73
CA LEU A 215 -1.73 9.54 -10.81
C LEU A 215 -0.96 10.86 -10.99
N ALA A 216 -1.49 11.80 -11.79
CA ALA A 216 -0.91 13.14 -11.93
C ALA A 216 -0.98 13.92 -10.60
N VAL A 217 -2.07 13.81 -9.84
CA VAL A 217 -2.19 14.40 -8.49
C VAL A 217 -1.17 13.78 -7.54
N ALA A 218 -1.02 12.45 -7.56
CA ALA A 218 -0.05 11.75 -6.74
C ALA A 218 1.39 12.19 -7.04
N GLU A 219 1.74 12.31 -8.32
CA GLU A 219 3.06 12.80 -8.76
C GLU A 219 3.33 14.23 -8.30
N GLN A 220 2.37 15.13 -8.53
CA GLN A 220 2.48 16.55 -8.20
C GLN A 220 2.59 16.80 -6.70
N GLN A 221 1.79 16.10 -5.90
CA GLN A 221 1.73 16.28 -4.45
C GLN A 221 2.63 15.30 -3.67
N LYS A 222 3.37 14.43 -4.38
CA LYS A 222 4.22 13.38 -3.78
C LYS A 222 3.45 12.47 -2.81
N LEU A 223 2.23 12.07 -3.20
CA LEU A 223 1.40 11.19 -2.41
C LEU A 223 1.72 9.71 -2.72
N PRO A 224 1.86 8.86 -1.71
CA PRO A 224 1.84 7.41 -1.92
C PRO A 224 0.53 7.00 -2.59
N VAL A 225 0.54 5.87 -3.29
CA VAL A 225 -0.66 5.36 -3.97
C VAL A 225 -0.99 3.96 -3.47
N ILE A 226 -2.25 3.75 -3.07
CA ILE A 226 -2.79 2.41 -2.84
C ILE A 226 -3.82 2.12 -3.93
N MET A 227 -3.61 1.00 -4.66
CA MET A 227 -4.45 0.56 -5.77
C MET A 227 -5.03 -0.83 -5.51
N TYR A 228 -6.36 -0.96 -5.53
CA TYR A 228 -7.02 -2.26 -5.64
C TYR A 228 -7.20 -2.58 -7.13
N ALA A 229 -6.42 -3.54 -7.62
CA ALA A 229 -6.21 -3.79 -9.06
C ALA A 229 -7.09 -4.92 -9.63
N GLU A 230 -8.25 -5.18 -9.03
CA GLU A 230 -9.17 -6.22 -9.49
C GLU A 230 -9.81 -5.82 -10.82
N GLY A 231 -9.80 -6.70 -11.83
CA GLY A 231 -10.46 -6.44 -13.10
C GLY A 231 -10.02 -7.33 -14.26
N GLY A 232 -10.81 -7.27 -15.32
CA GLY A 232 -10.67 -8.11 -16.52
C GLY A 232 -9.77 -7.55 -17.62
N GLY A 233 -9.08 -6.42 -17.40
CA GLY A 233 -8.29 -5.75 -18.44
C GLY A 233 -9.09 -4.74 -19.27
N GLY A 234 -8.68 -4.47 -20.51
CA GLY A 234 -9.29 -3.47 -21.38
C GLY A 234 -10.75 -3.78 -21.73
N ARG A 235 -11.57 -2.72 -21.85
CA ARG A 235 -13.00 -2.80 -22.18
C ARG A 235 -13.21 -2.52 -23.67
N PRO A 236 -13.60 -3.50 -24.49
CA PRO A 236 -13.79 -3.27 -25.93
C PRO A 236 -15.15 -2.61 -26.27
N GLY A 237 -16.02 -2.39 -25.31
CA GLY A 237 -17.40 -1.98 -25.53
C GLY A 237 -17.70 -0.49 -25.42
N ASP A 238 -16.72 0.38 -25.25
CA ASP A 238 -16.89 1.83 -25.14
C ASP A 238 -17.04 2.45 -26.55
N THR A 239 -18.30 2.75 -26.93
CA THR A 239 -18.71 3.14 -28.28
C THR A 239 -18.79 4.64 -28.52
N ASP A 240 -18.69 5.47 -27.46
CA ASP A 240 -18.79 6.93 -27.58
C ASP A 240 -17.52 7.57 -28.18
N ILE A 241 -16.45 6.78 -28.31
CA ILE A 241 -15.23 7.20 -28.96
C ILE A 241 -15.39 7.05 -30.48
N THR A 242 -15.65 8.16 -31.15
CA THR A 242 -16.01 8.20 -32.57
C THR A 242 -14.82 8.15 -33.53
N VAL A 243 -13.59 8.20 -33.03
CA VAL A 243 -12.38 8.20 -33.84
C VAL A 243 -11.83 6.78 -33.93
N VAL A 244 -11.35 6.38 -35.11
CA VAL A 244 -10.58 5.14 -35.27
C VAL A 244 -9.39 5.19 -34.34
N ASN A 245 -9.42 4.37 -33.30
CA ASN A 245 -8.51 4.43 -32.17
C ASN A 245 -8.04 3.02 -31.85
N SER A 246 -6.74 2.82 -31.85
CA SER A 246 -6.12 1.55 -31.44
C SER A 246 -6.15 1.32 -29.93
N GLY A 247 -6.47 2.33 -29.14
CA GLY A 247 -6.38 2.30 -27.67
C GLY A 247 -4.95 2.46 -27.12
N LEU A 248 -3.94 2.64 -27.96
CA LEU A 248 -2.54 2.74 -27.55
C LEU A 248 -2.13 4.12 -27.01
N GLN A 249 -3.01 5.12 -27.07
CA GLN A 249 -2.76 6.46 -26.50
C GLN A 249 -2.90 6.52 -24.97
N CYS A 250 -3.21 5.40 -24.31
CA CYS A 250 -3.41 5.32 -22.89
C CYS A 250 -2.11 5.63 -22.13
N ALA A 251 -2.09 6.70 -21.32
CA ALA A 251 -0.94 7.11 -20.54
C ALA A 251 -0.81 6.37 -19.20
N SER A 252 -1.87 5.69 -18.75
CA SER A 252 -1.98 5.14 -17.38
C SER A 252 -0.80 4.25 -16.98
N PHE A 253 -0.36 3.37 -17.87
CA PHE A 253 0.75 2.44 -17.58
C PHE A 253 2.09 3.17 -17.43
N SER A 254 2.38 4.13 -18.30
CA SER A 254 3.60 4.93 -18.23
C SER A 254 3.56 5.88 -17.03
N SER A 255 2.41 6.49 -16.74
CA SER A 255 2.21 7.36 -15.58
C SER A 255 2.39 6.60 -14.27
N TRP A 256 1.83 5.38 -14.18
CA TRP A 256 2.04 4.49 -13.03
C TRP A 256 3.51 4.09 -12.87
N ALA A 257 4.15 3.66 -13.95
CA ALA A 257 5.56 3.25 -13.92
C ALA A 257 6.50 4.42 -13.55
N ARG A 258 6.21 5.64 -14.02
CA ARG A 258 7.00 6.85 -13.72
C ARG A 258 7.01 7.21 -12.23
N LEU A 259 6.02 6.79 -11.47
CA LEU A 259 5.98 6.99 -10.02
C LEU A 259 6.99 6.11 -9.25
N SER A 260 7.65 5.15 -9.90
CA SER A 260 8.67 4.30 -9.28
C SER A 260 9.78 5.13 -8.64
N ALA A 261 10.12 4.83 -7.39
CA ALA A 261 11.08 5.59 -6.58
C ALA A 261 10.75 7.09 -6.40
N VAL A 262 9.54 7.52 -6.81
CA VAL A 262 9.04 8.89 -6.61
C VAL A 262 8.06 8.93 -5.45
N VAL A 263 7.09 8.01 -5.45
CA VAL A 263 6.15 7.76 -4.35
C VAL A 263 5.91 6.27 -4.19
N PRO A 264 5.70 5.76 -2.97
CA PRO A 264 5.37 4.34 -2.74
C PRO A 264 4.07 3.95 -3.44
N ARG A 265 4.08 2.79 -4.11
CA ARG A 265 2.93 2.24 -4.81
C ARG A 265 2.63 0.85 -4.26
N ILE A 266 1.49 0.72 -3.59
CA ILE A 266 1.02 -0.55 -3.03
C ILE A 266 -0.17 -1.00 -3.85
N ALA A 267 -0.11 -2.21 -4.41
CA ALA A 267 -1.22 -2.80 -5.15
C ALA A 267 -1.81 -4.00 -4.40
N VAL A 268 -3.14 -4.07 -4.40
CA VAL A 268 -3.93 -5.12 -3.76
C VAL A 268 -4.77 -5.82 -4.82
N ALA A 269 -4.73 -7.15 -4.87
CA ALA A 269 -5.60 -7.97 -5.71
C ALA A 269 -6.52 -8.81 -4.82
N ASN A 270 -7.85 -8.63 -5.00
CA ASN A 270 -8.88 -9.28 -4.19
C ASN A 270 -9.71 -10.32 -4.97
N GLY A 271 -9.31 -10.67 -6.19
CA GLY A 271 -10.02 -11.57 -7.07
C GLY A 271 -9.32 -11.72 -8.41
N TYR A 272 -10.05 -11.66 -9.51
CA TYR A 272 -9.46 -11.72 -10.85
C TYR A 272 -8.75 -10.42 -11.20
N CYS A 273 -7.46 -10.52 -11.53
CA CYS A 273 -6.62 -9.41 -11.92
C CYS A 273 -5.89 -9.77 -13.22
N PHE A 274 -6.43 -9.35 -14.36
CA PHE A 274 -5.94 -9.76 -15.67
C PHE A 274 -5.55 -8.58 -16.55
N ALA A 275 -4.66 -8.83 -17.51
CA ALA A 275 -4.21 -7.91 -18.56
C ALA A 275 -3.74 -6.55 -17.98
N GLY A 276 -4.37 -5.43 -18.36
CA GLY A 276 -3.99 -4.10 -17.89
C GLY A 276 -4.01 -3.94 -16.37
N ASN A 277 -4.99 -4.56 -15.68
CA ASN A 277 -5.04 -4.56 -14.22
C ASN A 277 -3.82 -5.31 -13.63
N ALA A 278 -3.45 -6.46 -14.21
CA ALA A 278 -2.28 -7.23 -13.79
C ALA A 278 -0.96 -6.50 -14.09
N ALA A 279 -0.87 -5.78 -15.21
CA ALA A 279 0.30 -4.98 -15.54
C ALA A 279 0.53 -3.85 -14.52
N LEU A 280 -0.54 -3.15 -14.09
CA LEU A 280 -0.45 -2.15 -13.03
C LEU A 280 -0.07 -2.79 -11.69
N PHE A 281 -0.70 -3.93 -11.33
CA PHE A 281 -0.37 -4.68 -10.12
C PHE A 281 1.11 -5.10 -10.10
N GLY A 282 1.59 -5.72 -11.18
CA GLY A 282 2.97 -6.22 -11.28
C GLY A 282 4.03 -5.11 -11.25
N ALA A 283 3.69 -3.90 -11.68
CA ALA A 283 4.58 -2.75 -11.67
C ALA A 283 4.56 -1.95 -10.34
N ALA A 284 3.81 -2.40 -9.33
CA ALA A 284 3.80 -1.79 -7.99
C ALA A 284 5.08 -2.11 -7.21
N ASP A 285 5.37 -1.31 -6.18
CA ASP A 285 6.52 -1.51 -5.29
C ASP A 285 6.25 -2.60 -4.25
N ILE A 286 4.97 -2.74 -3.80
CA ILE A 286 4.50 -3.84 -2.93
C ILE A 286 3.20 -4.39 -3.50
N ARG A 287 3.12 -5.71 -3.61
CA ARG A 287 2.04 -6.47 -4.23
C ARG A 287 1.41 -7.41 -3.22
N ILE A 288 0.19 -7.11 -2.80
CA ILE A 288 -0.59 -7.88 -1.83
C ILE A 288 -1.72 -8.59 -2.57
N ALA A 289 -1.93 -9.86 -2.33
CA ALA A 289 -3.07 -10.57 -2.93
C ALA A 289 -3.74 -11.49 -1.92
N THR A 290 -5.07 -11.57 -1.98
CA THR A 290 -5.82 -12.53 -1.17
C THR A 290 -5.63 -13.95 -1.69
N LYS A 291 -5.83 -14.95 -0.83
CA LYS A 291 -5.79 -16.37 -1.22
C LYS A 291 -6.74 -16.72 -2.37
N GLN A 292 -7.83 -15.93 -2.52
CA GLN A 292 -8.84 -16.09 -3.57
C GLN A 292 -8.61 -15.13 -4.74
N SER A 293 -7.36 -14.99 -5.17
CA SER A 293 -6.99 -14.15 -6.31
C SER A 293 -6.32 -14.96 -7.43
N TRP A 294 -6.45 -14.45 -8.65
CA TRP A 294 -5.86 -15.00 -9.87
C TRP A 294 -5.26 -13.85 -10.66
N ILE A 295 -3.97 -13.93 -10.93
CA ILE A 295 -3.23 -12.83 -11.55
C ILE A 295 -2.55 -13.31 -12.82
N GLY A 296 -2.87 -12.72 -13.97
CA GLY A 296 -2.28 -13.11 -15.25
C GLY A 296 -2.29 -11.99 -16.27
N MET A 297 -1.32 -12.02 -17.20
CA MET A 297 -1.20 -11.01 -18.26
C MET A 297 -2.34 -11.06 -19.30
N ALA A 298 -3.15 -12.13 -19.28
CA ALA A 298 -4.33 -12.24 -20.13
C ALA A 298 -5.42 -13.02 -19.37
N GLY A 299 -6.68 -12.63 -19.56
CA GLY A 299 -7.84 -13.42 -19.11
C GLY A 299 -8.29 -14.46 -20.15
N PRO A 300 -9.27 -15.33 -19.81
CA PRO A 300 -9.73 -16.42 -20.69
C PRO A 300 -10.11 -15.98 -22.10
N ALA A 301 -10.81 -14.85 -22.24
CA ALA A 301 -11.26 -14.33 -23.55
C ALA A 301 -10.09 -13.98 -24.49
N MET A 302 -8.99 -13.47 -23.94
CA MET A 302 -7.79 -13.17 -24.73
C MET A 302 -7.05 -14.44 -25.16
N ILE A 303 -7.01 -15.45 -24.30
CA ILE A 303 -6.38 -16.75 -24.58
C ILE A 303 -7.16 -17.46 -25.70
N GLU A 304 -8.50 -17.53 -25.58
CA GLU A 304 -9.38 -18.13 -26.58
C GLU A 304 -9.33 -17.36 -27.90
N GLY A 305 -9.42 -16.01 -27.84
CA GLY A 305 -9.32 -15.13 -29.02
C GLY A 305 -7.97 -15.20 -29.73
N GLY A 306 -6.89 -15.51 -29.00
CA GLY A 306 -5.56 -15.76 -29.55
C GLY A 306 -5.35 -17.17 -30.13
N GLY A 307 -6.38 -18.02 -30.12
CA GLY A 307 -6.30 -19.39 -30.65
C GLY A 307 -5.53 -20.39 -29.78
N LEU A 308 -5.30 -20.05 -28.49
CA LEU A 308 -4.54 -20.87 -27.54
C LEU A 308 -5.41 -21.87 -26.76
N GLY A 309 -6.70 -22.00 -27.15
CA GLY A 309 -7.68 -22.91 -26.52
C GLY A 309 -8.53 -22.22 -25.47
N LYS A 310 -9.41 -23.03 -24.82
CA LYS A 310 -10.27 -22.56 -23.72
C LYS A 310 -9.65 -22.92 -22.39
N VAL A 311 -9.55 -21.92 -21.52
CA VAL A 311 -8.98 -22.06 -20.17
C VAL A 311 -9.94 -21.45 -19.16
N ASP A 312 -10.14 -22.09 -18.01
CA ASP A 312 -10.89 -21.49 -16.90
C ASP A 312 -10.06 -20.34 -16.29
N ALA A 313 -10.75 -19.28 -15.89
CA ALA A 313 -10.11 -18.12 -15.23
C ALA A 313 -9.34 -18.54 -13.96
N LYS A 314 -9.78 -19.58 -13.27
CA LYS A 314 -9.14 -20.10 -12.06
C LYS A 314 -7.82 -20.82 -12.31
N ASP A 315 -7.56 -21.25 -13.54
CA ASP A 315 -6.29 -21.88 -13.93
C ASP A 315 -5.21 -20.86 -14.33
N ILE A 316 -5.60 -19.59 -14.47
CA ILE A 316 -4.70 -18.52 -14.90
C ILE A 316 -4.11 -17.82 -13.66
N GLY A 317 -2.87 -18.15 -13.34
CA GLY A 317 -2.10 -17.50 -12.29
C GLY A 317 -2.74 -17.54 -10.88
N PRO A 318 -3.14 -18.71 -10.37
CA PRO A 318 -3.62 -18.83 -8.99
C PRO A 318 -2.52 -18.45 -7.99
N ILE A 319 -2.90 -17.87 -6.86
CA ILE A 319 -1.95 -17.34 -5.86
C ILE A 319 -0.97 -18.39 -5.36
N ALA A 320 -1.38 -19.65 -5.25
CA ALA A 320 -0.49 -20.75 -4.86
C ALA A 320 0.74 -20.91 -5.79
N ILE A 321 0.64 -20.45 -7.04
CA ILE A 321 1.75 -20.39 -8.02
C ILE A 321 2.40 -19.02 -7.99
N GLN A 322 1.62 -17.93 -8.00
CA GLN A 322 2.12 -16.57 -8.12
C GLN A 322 2.93 -16.10 -6.91
N ALA A 323 2.66 -16.63 -5.73
CA ALA A 323 3.47 -16.39 -4.54
C ALA A 323 4.84 -17.09 -4.59
N LYS A 324 4.94 -18.23 -5.29
CA LYS A 324 6.19 -18.99 -5.41
C LYS A 324 7.12 -18.49 -6.51
N ASN A 325 6.59 -17.76 -7.47
CA ASN A 325 7.38 -17.20 -8.57
C ASN A 325 7.62 -15.68 -8.45
N GLY A 326 7.32 -15.09 -7.28
CA GLY A 326 7.67 -13.71 -6.96
C GLY A 326 6.70 -12.64 -7.48
N VAL A 327 5.56 -13.03 -8.06
CA VAL A 327 4.54 -12.07 -8.53
C VAL A 327 3.84 -11.38 -7.35
N VAL A 328 3.71 -12.08 -6.22
CA VAL A 328 3.03 -11.58 -5.01
C VAL A 328 4.03 -11.49 -3.86
N ASP A 329 4.08 -10.34 -3.20
CA ASP A 329 4.96 -10.12 -2.06
C ASP A 329 4.33 -10.63 -0.76
N ILE A 330 3.03 -10.40 -0.55
CA ILE A 330 2.32 -10.84 0.66
C ILE A 330 0.98 -11.48 0.28
N VAL A 331 0.73 -12.66 0.81
CA VAL A 331 -0.56 -13.34 0.67
C VAL A 331 -1.43 -13.03 1.88
N ALA A 332 -2.56 -12.39 1.65
CA ALA A 332 -3.57 -12.08 2.67
C ALA A 332 -4.63 -13.18 2.76
N ASP A 333 -5.20 -13.37 3.95
CA ASP A 333 -6.25 -14.36 4.16
C ASP A 333 -7.55 -13.99 3.45
N ASP A 334 -7.92 -12.71 3.54
CA ASP A 334 -9.12 -12.11 2.95
C ASP A 334 -8.90 -10.63 2.62
N GLU A 335 -9.95 -9.93 2.19
CA GLU A 335 -9.89 -8.52 1.79
C GLU A 335 -9.65 -7.56 2.97
N CYS A 336 -10.14 -7.89 4.17
CA CYS A 336 -9.89 -7.12 5.38
C CYS A 336 -8.42 -7.16 5.75
N HIS A 337 -7.86 -8.37 5.83
CA HIS A 337 -6.43 -8.59 6.09
C HIS A 337 -5.55 -7.95 5.00
N ALA A 338 -5.97 -7.99 3.72
CA ALA A 338 -5.24 -7.31 2.64
C ALA A 338 -5.19 -5.79 2.84
N THR A 339 -6.29 -5.19 3.32
CA THR A 339 -6.35 -3.76 3.65
C THR A 339 -5.45 -3.41 4.85
N GLU A 340 -5.47 -4.23 5.90
CA GLU A 340 -4.58 -4.07 7.06
C GLU A 340 -3.10 -4.14 6.66
N LEU A 341 -2.74 -5.11 5.82
CA LEU A 341 -1.38 -5.25 5.28
C LEU A 341 -0.99 -4.05 4.41
N ALA A 342 -1.90 -3.52 3.60
CA ALA A 342 -1.64 -2.32 2.80
C ALA A 342 -1.38 -1.09 3.69
N LYS A 343 -2.18 -0.89 4.75
CA LYS A 343 -1.96 0.14 5.77
C LYS A 343 -0.60 -0.03 6.47
N ARG A 344 -0.29 -1.26 6.88
CA ARG A 344 0.96 -1.60 7.57
C ARG A 344 2.18 -1.33 6.67
N CYS A 345 2.14 -1.77 5.42
CA CYS A 345 3.20 -1.52 4.44
C CYS A 345 3.38 -0.03 4.17
N LEU A 346 2.26 0.72 3.98
CA LEU A 346 2.31 2.16 3.82
C LEU A 346 2.99 2.85 5.01
N GLY A 347 2.74 2.38 6.22
CA GLY A 347 3.29 2.92 7.45
C GLY A 347 4.82 3.01 7.45
N TYR A 348 5.54 2.07 6.81
CA TYR A 348 7.01 2.15 6.70
C TYR A 348 7.49 3.32 5.83
N PHE A 349 6.72 3.71 4.84
CA PHE A 349 7.02 4.85 3.97
C PHE A 349 6.54 6.19 4.53
N GLN A 350 5.65 6.16 5.52
CA GLN A 350 5.18 7.36 6.22
C GLN A 350 6.16 7.84 7.31
N GLY A 351 7.27 7.15 7.49
CA GLY A 351 8.34 7.51 8.42
C GLY A 351 8.15 6.97 9.85
N ASP A 352 8.64 7.71 10.83
CA ASP A 352 8.71 7.27 12.22
C ASP A 352 7.32 7.14 12.85
N CYS A 353 7.12 6.15 13.71
CA CYS A 353 5.95 6.05 14.59
C CYS A 353 6.36 6.26 16.06
N GLU A 354 5.36 6.44 16.91
CA GLU A 354 5.59 6.53 18.35
C GLU A 354 6.21 5.24 18.88
N TYR A 355 7.16 5.41 19.80
CA TYR A 355 7.85 4.32 20.49
C TYR A 355 8.04 4.71 21.96
N SER A 356 7.42 3.97 22.84
CA SER A 356 7.35 4.32 24.26
C SER A 356 8.62 3.89 25.03
N ALA A 357 8.92 4.57 26.13
CA ALA A 357 9.99 4.16 27.04
C ALA A 357 9.77 2.76 27.63
N LYS A 358 8.51 2.34 27.77
CA LYS A 358 8.16 1.00 28.24
C LYS A 358 8.55 -0.06 27.22
N GLU A 359 8.18 0.12 25.97
CA GLU A 359 8.57 -0.79 24.87
C GLU A 359 10.10 -0.87 24.73
N GLN A 360 10.78 0.26 24.89
CA GLN A 360 12.25 0.29 24.90
C GLN A 360 12.84 -0.57 26.01
N ALA A 361 12.31 -0.45 27.24
CA ALA A 361 12.79 -1.23 28.37
C ALA A 361 12.50 -2.73 28.19
N GLU A 362 11.33 -3.09 27.71
CA GLU A 362 10.94 -4.48 27.42
C GLU A 362 11.85 -5.09 26.36
N LYS A 363 12.08 -4.41 25.24
CA LYS A 363 12.99 -4.89 24.17
C LYS A 363 14.43 -4.98 24.63
N GLN A 364 14.91 -4.04 25.45
CA GLN A 364 16.26 -4.09 26.01
C GLN A 364 16.45 -5.32 26.92
N ALA A 365 15.43 -5.67 27.71
CA ALA A 365 15.47 -6.86 28.58
C ALA A 365 15.52 -8.18 27.79
N MET A 366 15.03 -8.21 26.55
CA MET A 366 15.03 -9.39 25.68
C MET A 366 16.35 -9.59 24.91
N GLN A 367 17.20 -8.57 24.80
CA GLN A 367 18.41 -8.64 23.96
C GLN A 367 19.38 -9.78 24.33
N PRO A 368 19.55 -10.17 25.61
CA PRO A 368 20.39 -11.31 25.97
C PRO A 368 19.98 -12.64 25.32
N LEU A 369 18.68 -12.79 24.92
CA LEU A 369 18.19 -13.98 24.22
C LEU A 369 18.82 -14.17 22.83
N LEU A 370 19.42 -13.12 22.25
CA LEU A 370 20.15 -13.23 20.99
C LEU A 370 21.37 -14.17 21.08
N ARG A 371 21.93 -14.36 22.27
CA ARG A 371 23.03 -15.29 22.49
C ARG A 371 22.64 -16.75 22.29
N ASP A 372 21.32 -17.05 22.46
CA ASP A 372 20.77 -18.40 22.42
C ASP A 372 20.12 -18.74 21.06
N VAL A 373 20.15 -17.82 20.08
CA VAL A 373 19.55 -18.02 18.76
C VAL A 373 20.30 -19.05 17.92
N LEU A 374 21.64 -19.07 18.05
CA LEU A 374 22.48 -20.01 17.30
C LEU A 374 22.64 -21.31 18.08
N PRO A 375 22.56 -22.48 17.42
CA PRO A 375 22.84 -23.77 18.04
C PRO A 375 24.33 -23.93 18.35
N ASP A 376 24.66 -24.68 19.39
CA ASP A 376 26.06 -24.98 19.79
C ASP A 376 26.82 -25.68 18.65
N ASP A 377 26.19 -26.62 17.96
CA ASP A 377 26.76 -27.25 16.78
C ASP A 377 26.42 -26.44 15.52
N ARG A 378 27.45 -25.81 14.96
CA ARG A 378 27.36 -24.98 13.74
C ARG A 378 26.76 -25.66 12.50
N ARG A 379 26.65 -26.98 12.48
CA ARG A 379 26.05 -27.75 11.38
C ARG A 379 24.52 -27.72 11.40
N PHE A 380 23.91 -27.41 12.54
CA PHE A 380 22.46 -27.33 12.65
C PHE A 380 21.91 -26.00 12.15
N VAL A 381 20.70 -26.05 11.64
CA VAL A 381 19.94 -24.89 11.21
C VAL A 381 19.20 -24.26 12.40
N TYR A 382 18.93 -22.97 12.30
CA TYR A 382 18.14 -22.21 13.27
C TYR A 382 17.14 -21.31 12.57
N ASP A 383 16.28 -20.62 13.31
CA ASP A 383 15.31 -19.69 12.75
C ASP A 383 15.84 -18.25 12.78
N MET A 384 16.27 -17.76 11.64
CA MET A 384 16.73 -16.38 11.49
C MET A 384 15.62 -15.36 11.80
N ARG A 385 14.34 -15.72 11.62
CA ARG A 385 13.21 -14.85 11.95
C ARG A 385 13.14 -14.54 13.44
N GLN A 386 13.53 -15.50 14.29
CA GLN A 386 13.65 -15.27 15.73
C GLN A 386 14.68 -14.17 16.04
N ALA A 387 15.84 -14.15 15.37
CA ALA A 387 16.81 -13.09 15.53
C ALA A 387 16.25 -11.73 15.08
N ILE A 388 15.55 -11.71 13.94
CA ILE A 388 14.90 -10.49 13.42
C ILE A 388 13.85 -9.96 14.41
N GLU A 389 12.99 -10.81 14.96
CA GLU A 389 11.94 -10.45 15.91
C GLU A 389 12.50 -9.94 17.26
N LEU A 390 13.61 -10.52 17.73
CA LEU A 390 14.30 -10.03 18.92
C LEU A 390 14.89 -8.63 18.70
N LEU A 391 15.47 -8.38 17.53
CA LEU A 391 16.01 -7.08 17.16
C LEU A 391 14.93 -6.03 16.89
N ALA A 392 13.85 -6.39 16.25
CA ALA A 392 12.78 -5.50 15.84
C ALA A 392 11.92 -5.01 17.01
N ASP A 393 11.27 -3.86 16.86
CA ASP A 393 10.17 -3.43 17.74
C ASP A 393 9.05 -4.48 17.70
N SER A 394 8.27 -4.58 18.77
CA SER A 394 7.21 -5.59 18.87
C SER A 394 6.24 -5.47 17.70
N ASP A 395 5.89 -6.61 17.10
CA ASP A 395 4.97 -6.74 15.97
C ASP A 395 5.31 -5.90 14.73
N SER A 396 6.54 -5.39 14.63
CA SER A 396 6.95 -4.54 13.51
C SER A 396 7.55 -5.28 12.33
N PHE A 397 7.77 -6.58 12.40
CA PHE A 397 8.32 -7.34 11.27
C PHE A 397 7.24 -7.66 10.23
N THR A 398 7.48 -7.25 8.98
CA THR A 398 6.64 -7.58 7.81
C THR A 398 7.52 -8.19 6.74
N GLU A 399 7.44 -9.52 6.59
CA GLU A 399 8.21 -10.28 5.61
C GLU A 399 7.58 -10.17 4.22
N LEU A 400 8.40 -9.90 3.20
CA LEU A 400 8.00 -9.87 1.79
C LEU A 400 8.50 -11.12 1.07
N GLN A 401 7.72 -11.61 0.10
CA GLN A 401 8.08 -12.72 -0.79
C GLN A 401 8.52 -13.99 -0.02
N ARG A 402 7.84 -14.31 1.06
CA ARG A 402 8.20 -15.46 1.92
C ARG A 402 8.31 -16.79 1.17
N GLN A 403 7.52 -16.98 0.09
CA GLN A 403 7.50 -18.21 -0.69
C GLN A 403 8.42 -18.19 -1.93
N PHE A 404 9.02 -17.04 -2.26
CA PHE A 404 9.93 -16.86 -3.39
C PHE A 404 11.35 -16.59 -2.88
N GLY A 405 12.36 -17.22 -3.49
CA GLY A 405 13.76 -17.00 -3.12
C GLY A 405 14.02 -17.26 -1.64
N GLY A 406 13.57 -18.40 -1.12
CA GLY A 406 13.47 -18.68 0.31
C GLY A 406 14.79 -18.67 1.08
N ALA A 407 15.96 -18.77 0.40
CA ALA A 407 17.27 -18.66 1.06
C ALA A 407 17.57 -17.24 1.59
N ILE A 408 16.79 -16.25 1.18
CA ILE A 408 16.84 -14.87 1.69
C ILE A 408 15.49 -14.48 2.28
N ILE A 409 15.52 -13.92 3.47
CA ILE A 409 14.41 -13.20 4.10
C ILE A 409 14.55 -11.73 3.74
N SER A 410 13.52 -11.12 3.21
CA SER A 410 13.44 -9.67 2.96
C SER A 410 12.17 -9.12 3.61
N GLY A 411 12.24 -7.93 4.17
CA GLY A 411 11.08 -7.31 4.80
C GLY A 411 11.43 -6.04 5.55
N PHE A 412 10.42 -5.46 6.17
CA PHE A 412 10.57 -4.26 6.97
C PHE A 412 10.44 -4.58 8.45
N ILE A 413 11.20 -3.86 9.25
CA ILE A 413 11.10 -3.82 10.72
C ILE A 413 11.07 -2.36 11.17
N ARG A 414 10.87 -2.15 12.47
CA ARG A 414 11.16 -0.88 13.11
C ARG A 414 12.17 -1.04 14.23
N LEU A 415 13.01 -0.01 14.40
CA LEU A 415 13.93 0.15 15.52
C LEU A 415 13.64 1.51 16.16
N GLN A 416 13.11 1.52 17.37
CA GLN A 416 12.63 2.72 18.06
C GLN A 416 11.63 3.53 17.20
N GLY A 417 10.66 2.85 16.61
CA GLY A 417 9.66 3.45 15.74
C GLY A 417 10.12 3.78 14.33
N LYS A 418 11.42 3.75 14.04
CA LYS A 418 12.00 4.13 12.74
C LYS A 418 12.04 2.94 11.77
N PRO A 419 11.62 3.10 10.51
CA PRO A 419 11.60 2.03 9.53
C PRO A 419 13.00 1.61 9.09
N VAL A 420 13.23 0.31 8.97
CA VAL A 420 14.46 -0.31 8.49
C VAL A 420 14.11 -1.48 7.58
N GLY A 421 14.77 -1.58 6.43
CA GLY A 421 14.72 -2.77 5.58
C GLY A 421 15.68 -3.84 6.13
N VAL A 422 15.21 -5.09 6.13
CA VAL A 422 16.02 -6.23 6.58
C VAL A 422 16.20 -7.19 5.42
N LEU A 423 17.47 -7.58 5.18
CA LEU A 423 17.88 -8.70 4.36
C LEU A 423 18.61 -9.70 5.28
N ALA A 424 18.18 -10.95 5.28
CA ALA A 424 18.79 -11.97 6.12
C ALA A 424 18.89 -13.32 5.41
N SER A 425 19.94 -14.07 5.68
CA SER A 425 20.10 -15.44 5.18
C SER A 425 19.16 -16.39 5.93
N ASP A 426 18.45 -17.28 5.21
CA ASP A 426 17.69 -18.36 5.82
C ASP A 426 18.41 -19.71 5.65
N CYS A 427 19.12 -20.13 6.68
CA CYS A 427 19.88 -21.38 6.63
C CYS A 427 18.99 -22.63 6.57
N LYS A 428 17.67 -22.55 6.81
CA LYS A 428 16.71 -23.64 6.64
C LYS A 428 16.50 -23.98 5.16
N VAL A 429 16.82 -23.04 4.25
CA VAL A 429 16.69 -23.23 2.80
C VAL A 429 18.07 -23.29 2.18
N LEU A 430 18.39 -24.38 1.50
CA LEU A 430 19.68 -24.64 0.84
C LEU A 430 20.91 -24.40 1.75
N GLY A 431 20.77 -24.53 3.07
CA GLY A 431 21.83 -24.22 4.03
C GLY A 431 22.27 -22.75 4.06
N GLY A 432 21.44 -21.85 3.52
CA GLY A 432 21.70 -20.43 3.36
C GLY A 432 22.40 -20.07 2.03
N ALA A 433 22.61 -21.02 1.12
CA ALA A 433 23.19 -20.74 -0.19
C ALA A 433 22.19 -19.91 -1.05
N ILE A 434 22.68 -18.83 -1.62
CA ILE A 434 21.86 -17.87 -2.36
C ILE A 434 21.66 -18.39 -3.79
N ASP A 435 20.47 -18.86 -4.08
CA ASP A 435 20.08 -19.26 -5.44
C ASP A 435 19.66 -18.05 -6.29
N VAL A 436 19.30 -18.32 -7.54
CA VAL A 436 18.98 -17.29 -8.52
C VAL A 436 17.79 -16.44 -8.10
N ASP A 437 16.74 -17.05 -7.54
CA ASP A 437 15.53 -16.34 -7.11
C ASP A 437 15.77 -15.52 -5.84
N ALA A 438 16.52 -16.07 -4.89
CA ALA A 438 16.94 -15.36 -3.67
C ALA A 438 17.80 -14.14 -4.00
N GLY A 439 18.72 -14.26 -4.97
CA GLY A 439 19.54 -13.15 -5.42
C GLY A 439 18.73 -12.04 -6.12
N GLU A 440 17.74 -12.40 -6.93
CA GLU A 440 16.86 -11.42 -7.58
C GLU A 440 15.99 -10.69 -6.55
N LYS A 441 15.34 -11.44 -5.66
CA LYS A 441 14.58 -10.91 -4.51
C LYS A 441 15.38 -9.89 -3.70
N ALA A 442 16.61 -10.25 -3.31
CA ALA A 442 17.44 -9.37 -2.51
C ALA A 442 17.84 -8.09 -3.26
N ALA A 443 18.17 -8.21 -4.57
CA ALA A 443 18.52 -7.06 -5.40
C ALA A 443 17.35 -6.08 -5.57
N GLU A 444 16.13 -6.58 -5.79
CA GLU A 444 14.92 -5.78 -5.90
C GLU A 444 14.59 -5.09 -4.58
N PHE A 445 14.73 -5.80 -3.46
CA PHE A 445 14.49 -5.23 -2.14
C PHE A 445 15.52 -4.13 -1.78
N MET A 446 16.81 -4.30 -2.11
CA MET A 446 17.80 -3.25 -1.97
C MET A 446 17.44 -1.98 -2.74
N GLN A 447 16.93 -2.14 -3.99
CA GLN A 447 16.51 -1.02 -4.81
C GLN A 447 15.26 -0.33 -4.22
N LEU A 448 14.30 -1.08 -3.69
CA LEU A 448 13.10 -0.57 -3.02
C LEU A 448 13.50 0.32 -1.83
N CYS A 449 14.32 -0.19 -0.93
CA CYS A 449 14.78 0.56 0.24
C CYS A 449 15.57 1.81 -0.18
N ASN A 450 16.47 1.69 -1.14
CA ASN A 450 17.25 2.81 -1.65
C ASN A 450 16.38 3.90 -2.29
N GLY A 451 15.36 3.50 -3.06
CA GLY A 451 14.43 4.43 -3.72
C GLY A 451 13.60 5.28 -2.76
N PHE A 452 13.36 4.77 -1.55
CA PHE A 452 12.53 5.43 -0.54
C PHE A 452 13.30 5.85 0.72
N ASN A 453 14.63 5.89 0.66
CA ASN A 453 15.50 6.33 1.75
C ASN A 453 15.33 5.51 3.05
N ILE A 454 15.04 4.22 2.95
CA ILE A 454 14.93 3.31 4.10
C ILE A 454 16.29 2.68 4.34
N PRO A 455 16.91 2.86 5.54
CA PRO A 455 18.18 2.22 5.89
C PRO A 455 18.06 0.69 5.84
N LEU A 456 19.17 0.00 5.57
CA LEU A 456 19.22 -1.45 5.43
C LEU A 456 20.04 -2.11 6.54
N LEU A 457 19.50 -3.20 7.07
CA LEU A 457 20.20 -4.17 7.91
C LEU A 457 20.42 -5.45 7.11
N SER A 458 21.65 -5.93 7.00
CA SER A 458 22.00 -7.24 6.44
C SER A 458 22.45 -8.20 7.54
N LEU A 459 21.72 -9.31 7.73
CA LEU A 459 22.08 -10.40 8.65
C LEU A 459 22.63 -11.58 7.84
N CYS A 460 23.95 -11.76 7.89
CA CYS A 460 24.66 -12.70 7.04
C CYS A 460 24.92 -14.05 7.76
N ASP A 461 24.42 -15.15 7.16
CA ASP A 461 24.81 -16.54 7.45
C ASP A 461 24.71 -17.37 6.16
N THR A 462 25.63 -17.17 5.22
CA THR A 462 25.60 -17.82 3.91
C THR A 462 26.91 -18.52 3.55
N PRO A 463 26.85 -19.73 2.97
CA PRO A 463 28.03 -20.37 2.39
C PRO A 463 28.41 -19.81 1.02
N GLY A 464 27.68 -18.82 0.50
CA GLY A 464 27.90 -18.21 -0.80
C GLY A 464 26.75 -18.40 -1.78
N PHE A 465 27.02 -18.13 -3.05
CA PHE A 465 26.05 -18.43 -4.11
C PHE A 465 25.89 -19.93 -4.34
N MET A 466 24.66 -20.32 -4.70
CA MET A 466 24.43 -21.67 -5.18
C MET A 466 25.06 -21.86 -6.55
N VAL A 467 25.72 -22.98 -6.74
CA VAL A 467 26.49 -23.32 -7.93
C VAL A 467 25.98 -24.61 -8.58
N GLY A 468 26.35 -24.84 -9.82
CA GLY A 468 26.06 -26.05 -10.57
C GLY A 468 25.32 -25.81 -11.89
N PRO A 469 25.32 -26.78 -12.82
CA PRO A 469 24.76 -26.64 -14.16
C PRO A 469 23.30 -26.21 -14.18
N GLU A 470 22.49 -26.69 -13.27
CA GLU A 470 21.06 -26.36 -13.16
C GLU A 470 20.83 -24.88 -12.85
N HIS A 471 21.69 -24.30 -11.99
CA HIS A 471 21.61 -22.88 -11.64
C HIS A 471 22.11 -22.00 -12.80
N GLU A 472 23.15 -22.42 -13.50
CA GLU A 472 23.65 -21.71 -14.67
C GLU A 472 22.62 -21.68 -15.81
N GLN A 473 21.86 -22.78 -16.03
CA GLN A 473 20.74 -22.81 -17.00
C GLN A 473 19.64 -21.78 -16.68
N ARG A 474 19.50 -21.38 -15.42
CA ARG A 474 18.58 -20.32 -14.98
C ARG A 474 19.17 -18.90 -15.14
N GLY A 475 20.35 -18.76 -15.73
CA GLY A 475 21.04 -17.50 -15.97
C GLY A 475 21.64 -16.89 -14.69
N ALA A 476 22.25 -17.74 -13.84
CA ALA A 476 22.79 -17.38 -12.54
C ALA A 476 23.74 -16.17 -12.61
N VAL A 477 24.71 -16.18 -13.51
CA VAL A 477 25.67 -15.07 -13.65
C VAL A 477 24.98 -13.72 -13.79
N ARG A 478 24.00 -13.59 -14.68
CA ARG A 478 23.30 -12.33 -14.92
C ARG A 478 22.39 -11.90 -13.78
N ARG A 479 21.65 -12.87 -13.19
CA ARG A 479 20.65 -12.58 -12.16
C ARG A 479 21.33 -12.28 -10.82
N LEU A 480 22.30 -13.06 -10.40
CA LEU A 480 23.06 -12.86 -9.15
C LEU A 480 23.93 -11.60 -9.18
N SER A 481 24.49 -11.24 -10.35
CA SER A 481 25.27 -10.00 -10.51
C SER A 481 24.45 -8.73 -10.26
N LYS A 482 23.10 -8.80 -10.29
CA LYS A 482 22.22 -7.68 -9.90
C LYS A 482 22.43 -7.26 -8.45
N LEU A 483 22.80 -8.20 -7.54
CA LEU A 483 23.10 -7.88 -6.16
C LEU A 483 24.31 -6.94 -6.02
N PHE A 484 25.38 -7.19 -6.76
CA PHE A 484 26.56 -6.30 -6.77
C PHE A 484 26.20 -4.91 -7.32
N THR A 485 25.41 -4.87 -8.40
CA THR A 485 24.97 -3.61 -9.00
C THR A 485 24.02 -2.84 -8.06
N GLY A 486 23.11 -3.55 -7.39
CA GLY A 486 22.20 -2.97 -6.40
C GLY A 486 22.96 -2.44 -5.18
N GLY A 487 23.84 -3.26 -4.61
CA GLY A 487 24.66 -2.89 -3.46
C GLY A 487 25.58 -1.70 -3.72
N ALA A 488 26.22 -1.65 -4.91
CA ALA A 488 27.09 -0.54 -5.27
C ALA A 488 26.34 0.81 -5.37
N LYS A 489 25.06 0.77 -5.75
CA LYS A 489 24.20 1.96 -5.91
C LYS A 489 23.50 2.41 -4.64
N LEU A 490 23.65 1.68 -3.52
CA LEU A 490 23.04 2.09 -2.26
C LEU A 490 23.58 3.45 -1.81
N SER A 491 22.67 4.40 -1.61
CA SER A 491 22.90 5.72 -1.00
C SER A 491 22.38 5.78 0.44
N VAL A 492 21.55 4.81 0.84
CA VAL A 492 21.08 4.68 2.23
C VAL A 492 22.12 3.96 3.10
N PRO A 493 22.13 4.21 4.42
CA PRO A 493 22.96 3.45 5.35
C PRO A 493 22.69 1.95 5.24
N LEU A 494 23.76 1.17 5.14
CA LEU A 494 23.77 -0.28 5.24
C LEU A 494 24.62 -0.67 6.45
N VAL A 495 24.06 -1.36 7.42
CA VAL A 495 24.80 -2.02 8.49
C VAL A 495 24.68 -3.52 8.29
N ALA A 496 25.79 -4.22 8.37
CA ALA A 496 25.84 -5.66 8.20
C ALA A 496 26.35 -6.36 9.46
N VAL A 497 25.71 -7.47 9.81
CA VAL A 497 26.09 -8.32 10.95
C VAL A 497 26.26 -9.76 10.45
N THR A 498 27.45 -10.31 10.59
CA THR A 498 27.69 -11.72 10.37
C THR A 498 27.37 -12.49 11.65
N LEU A 499 26.42 -13.43 11.54
CA LEU A 499 26.03 -14.27 12.67
C LEU A 499 26.92 -15.52 12.74
N ARG A 500 27.14 -16.17 11.58
CA ARG A 500 27.94 -17.40 11.48
C ARG A 500 28.72 -17.42 10.16
N LYS A 501 28.25 -18.01 9.07
CA LYS A 501 28.96 -18.14 7.79
C LYS A 501 28.95 -16.85 6.99
N CYS A 502 30.11 -16.44 6.52
CA CYS A 502 30.29 -15.31 5.61
C CYS A 502 31.26 -15.71 4.50
N TYR A 503 30.80 -16.48 3.51
CA TYR A 503 31.70 -17.10 2.55
C TYR A 503 31.47 -16.58 1.12
N GLY A 504 32.57 -16.27 0.47
CA GLY A 504 32.70 -16.03 -0.96
C GLY A 504 31.88 -14.85 -1.48
N LEU A 505 31.63 -14.87 -2.79
CA LEU A 505 30.95 -13.79 -3.50
C LEU A 505 29.49 -13.58 -3.05
N GLY A 506 28.80 -14.62 -2.59
CA GLY A 506 27.44 -14.50 -2.11
C GLY A 506 27.36 -13.67 -0.82
N ALA A 507 28.27 -13.89 0.12
CA ALA A 507 28.39 -13.07 1.31
C ALA A 507 28.74 -11.60 0.94
N GLN A 508 29.76 -11.39 0.11
CA GLN A 508 30.12 -10.04 -0.35
C GLN A 508 28.94 -9.31 -0.98
N ALA A 509 28.12 -10.01 -1.77
CA ALA A 509 26.95 -9.42 -2.42
C ALA A 509 25.89 -8.95 -1.41
N LEU A 510 25.64 -9.73 -0.34
CA LEU A 510 24.73 -9.34 0.75
C LEU A 510 25.26 -8.16 1.58
N LEU A 511 26.58 -7.98 1.61
CA LEU A 511 27.26 -6.86 2.25
C LEU A 511 27.37 -5.63 1.33
N GLY A 512 26.64 -5.60 0.24
CA GLY A 512 26.67 -4.50 -0.73
C GLY A 512 27.85 -4.54 -1.71
N GLY A 513 28.59 -5.65 -1.79
CA GLY A 513 29.68 -5.91 -2.73
C GLY A 513 31.05 -6.10 -2.07
N SER A 514 31.22 -5.76 -0.80
CA SER A 514 32.47 -5.91 -0.04
C SER A 514 32.21 -5.75 1.46
N THR A 515 33.03 -6.31 2.31
CA THR A 515 33.06 -6.02 3.76
C THR A 515 33.34 -4.54 4.07
N MET A 516 33.96 -3.82 3.12
CA MET A 516 34.25 -2.38 3.23
C MET A 516 33.12 -1.46 2.77
N LYS A 517 31.99 -2.02 2.28
CA LYS A 517 30.86 -1.23 1.74
C LYS A 517 29.86 -0.79 2.83
N PRO A 518 29.51 -1.63 3.82
CA PRO A 518 28.60 -1.21 4.90
C PRO A 518 29.15 0.01 5.64
N HIS A 519 28.24 0.84 6.20
CA HIS A 519 28.60 1.92 7.11
C HIS A 519 29.22 1.39 8.39
N TYR A 520 28.84 0.16 8.77
CA TYR A 520 29.46 -0.55 9.87
C TYR A 520 29.31 -2.05 9.63
N MET A 521 30.43 -2.74 9.57
CA MET A 521 30.55 -4.19 9.39
C MET A 521 30.83 -4.88 10.71
N LEU A 522 29.84 -5.61 11.19
CA LEU A 522 29.84 -6.26 12.49
C LEU A 522 29.89 -7.77 12.36
N SER A 523 30.41 -8.44 13.37
CA SER A 523 30.28 -9.88 13.52
C SER A 523 29.96 -10.26 14.96
N TRP A 524 29.14 -11.31 15.13
CA TRP A 524 29.11 -12.02 16.40
C TRP A 524 30.38 -12.85 16.56
N PRO A 525 30.76 -13.27 17.79
CA PRO A 525 31.96 -14.10 18.02
C PRO A 525 31.94 -15.43 17.26
N THR A 526 30.77 -15.90 16.88
CA THR A 526 30.50 -17.10 16.08
C THR A 526 30.73 -16.94 14.58
N GLY A 527 31.10 -15.72 14.13
CA GLY A 527 31.33 -15.42 12.72
C GLY A 527 32.53 -16.17 12.14
N GLU A 528 32.33 -16.76 10.96
CA GLU A 528 33.30 -17.53 10.20
C GLU A 528 33.44 -16.93 8.80
N PHE A 529 34.64 -16.55 8.41
CA PHE A 529 34.93 -15.85 7.17
C PHE A 529 35.83 -16.67 6.24
N GLY A 530 35.59 -16.59 4.94
CA GLY A 530 36.43 -17.25 3.95
C GLY A 530 36.06 -16.92 2.50
N GLY A 531 37.00 -17.04 1.60
CA GLY A 531 36.79 -16.84 0.16
C GLY A 531 35.86 -17.89 -0.47
N MET A 532 35.61 -18.98 0.21
CA MET A 532 34.68 -20.06 -0.12
C MET A 532 34.45 -20.93 1.12
N GLY A 533 33.59 -21.94 1.06
CA GLY A 533 33.42 -22.91 2.15
C GLY A 533 34.76 -23.52 2.56
N LEU A 534 35.08 -23.46 3.85
CA LEU A 534 36.45 -23.70 4.35
C LEU A 534 36.96 -25.13 4.10
N GLU A 535 36.07 -26.13 4.19
CA GLU A 535 36.38 -27.54 3.86
C GLU A 535 36.68 -27.71 2.37
N GLY A 536 35.93 -27.00 1.51
CA GLY A 536 36.16 -26.98 0.06
C GLY A 536 37.50 -26.31 -0.29
N ALA A 537 37.81 -25.20 0.39
CA ALA A 537 39.07 -24.49 0.22
C ALA A 537 40.28 -25.38 0.50
N VAL A 538 40.23 -26.20 1.56
CA VAL A 538 41.29 -27.16 1.86
C VAL A 538 41.41 -28.23 0.80
N LYS A 539 40.30 -28.84 0.35
CA LYS A 539 40.31 -29.87 -0.70
C LYS A 539 40.89 -29.36 -2.02
N LEU A 540 40.59 -28.11 -2.39
CA LEU A 540 41.11 -27.50 -3.62
C LEU A 540 42.52 -26.98 -3.48
N GLY A 541 42.79 -26.17 -2.45
CA GLY A 541 44.05 -25.47 -2.26
C GLY A 541 45.22 -26.39 -1.89
N PHE A 542 44.92 -27.50 -1.19
CA PHE A 542 45.92 -28.46 -0.73
C PHE A 542 45.78 -29.85 -1.37
N SER A 543 45.18 -29.90 -2.54
CA SER A 543 44.87 -31.16 -3.26
C SER A 543 46.13 -32.03 -3.52
N LYS A 544 47.26 -31.38 -3.83
CA LYS A 544 48.53 -32.07 -4.09
C LYS A 544 49.15 -32.61 -2.80
N GLU A 545 49.17 -31.84 -1.74
CA GLU A 545 49.68 -32.24 -0.42
C GLU A 545 48.84 -33.37 0.20
N LEU A 546 47.53 -33.32 0.03
CA LEU A 546 46.61 -34.37 0.45
C LEU A 546 46.81 -35.65 -0.36
N ALA A 547 47.02 -35.54 -1.68
CA ALA A 547 47.29 -36.70 -2.54
C ALA A 547 48.66 -37.34 -2.32
N ALA A 548 49.65 -36.60 -1.83
CA ALA A 548 51.00 -37.08 -1.57
C ALA A 548 51.11 -37.85 -0.24
N GLN A 549 50.05 -37.97 0.57
CA GLN A 549 50.10 -38.71 1.83
C GLN A 549 50.16 -40.23 1.58
N GLU A 550 50.95 -40.92 2.43
CA GLU A 550 51.24 -42.34 2.31
C GLU A 550 50.01 -43.26 2.33
N ASN A 551 48.99 -42.86 3.08
CA ASN A 551 47.76 -43.65 3.24
C ASN A 551 46.54 -42.75 3.53
N SER A 552 45.34 -43.36 3.54
CA SER A 552 44.07 -42.65 3.78
C SER A 552 44.01 -42.05 5.20
N ALA A 553 44.60 -42.65 6.22
CA ALA A 553 44.58 -42.15 7.59
C ALA A 553 45.44 -40.87 7.69
N ALA A 554 46.69 -40.88 7.14
CA ALA A 554 47.57 -39.70 7.10
C ALA A 554 46.93 -38.55 6.29
N ARG A 555 46.25 -38.88 5.18
CA ARG A 555 45.49 -37.90 4.38
C ARG A 555 44.35 -37.27 5.19
N GLN A 556 43.59 -38.08 5.94
CA GLN A 556 42.50 -37.58 6.77
C GLN A 556 43.04 -36.69 7.91
N ASP A 557 44.08 -37.10 8.59
CA ASP A 557 44.72 -36.32 9.66
C ASP A 557 45.23 -34.96 9.15
N LEU A 558 45.94 -34.97 8.00
CA LEU A 558 46.35 -33.71 7.37
C LEU A 558 45.16 -32.82 6.97
N TYR A 559 44.13 -33.42 6.39
CA TYR A 559 42.92 -32.68 6.02
C TYR A 559 42.25 -32.02 7.25
N GLU A 560 42.06 -32.74 8.34
CA GLU A 560 41.49 -32.22 9.57
C GLU A 560 42.34 -31.09 10.18
N LYS A 561 43.65 -31.22 10.18
CA LYS A 561 44.59 -30.15 10.64
C LYS A 561 44.45 -28.89 9.77
N LEU A 562 44.40 -29.05 8.46
CA LEU A 562 44.26 -27.93 7.53
C LEU A 562 42.90 -27.26 7.66
N VAL A 563 41.83 -28.02 7.81
CA VAL A 563 40.48 -27.50 8.06
C VAL A 563 40.43 -26.74 9.37
N ALA A 564 40.96 -27.30 10.46
CA ALA A 564 41.02 -26.62 11.75
C ALA A 564 41.80 -25.29 11.66
N LYS A 565 42.89 -25.25 10.89
CA LYS A 565 43.66 -24.02 10.64
C LYS A 565 42.86 -22.98 9.88
N GLN A 566 42.08 -23.40 8.85
CA GLN A 566 41.23 -22.48 8.09
C GLN A 566 40.12 -21.88 8.98
N TYR A 567 39.51 -22.69 9.85
CA TYR A 567 38.53 -22.21 10.82
C TYR A 567 39.17 -21.24 11.84
N ALA A 568 40.36 -21.51 12.34
CA ALA A 568 41.07 -20.61 13.24
C ALA A 568 41.38 -19.27 12.58
N ASN A 569 41.86 -19.27 11.33
CA ASN A 569 42.14 -18.04 10.58
C ASN A 569 40.90 -17.26 10.19
N GLY A 570 39.76 -17.93 9.98
CA GLY A 570 38.48 -17.31 9.58
C GLY A 570 37.62 -16.85 10.76
N GLN A 571 38.05 -16.98 12.00
CA GLN A 571 37.30 -16.50 13.16
C GLN A 571 37.12 -14.98 13.12
N ALA A 572 35.98 -14.50 13.60
CA ALA A 572 35.63 -13.08 13.60
C ALA A 572 36.72 -12.20 14.24
N SER A 573 37.34 -12.64 15.37
CA SER A 573 38.44 -11.93 16.04
C SER A 573 39.69 -11.80 15.17
N GLU A 574 40.02 -12.86 14.42
CA GLU A 574 41.19 -12.88 13.55
C GLU A 574 41.00 -11.97 12.34
N VAL A 575 39.80 -12.02 11.74
CA VAL A 575 39.44 -11.17 10.61
C VAL A 575 39.37 -9.70 11.03
N ALA A 576 38.86 -9.41 12.21
CA ALA A 576 38.90 -8.07 12.79
C ALA A 576 40.32 -7.56 13.06
N SER A 577 41.24 -8.45 13.46
CA SER A 577 42.64 -8.07 13.73
C SER A 577 43.38 -7.56 12.50
N VAL A 578 42.94 -7.91 11.31
CA VAL A 578 43.50 -7.45 10.03
C VAL A 578 42.58 -6.43 9.31
N LEU A 579 41.57 -5.89 10.02
CA LEU A 579 40.69 -4.83 9.56
C LEU A 579 39.81 -5.21 8.34
N GLU A 580 39.46 -6.49 8.16
CA GLU A 580 38.48 -6.92 7.17
C GLU A 580 37.02 -6.66 7.62
N ILE A 581 36.80 -6.50 8.93
CA ILE A 581 35.55 -6.06 9.56
C ILE A 581 35.86 -5.02 10.64
N ASP A 582 34.86 -4.20 10.99
CA ASP A 582 35.03 -3.09 11.93
C ASP A 582 35.00 -3.54 13.39
N ALA A 583 34.15 -4.48 13.76
CA ALA A 583 34.05 -4.93 15.16
C ALA A 583 33.44 -6.32 15.32
N VAL A 584 33.87 -6.98 16.40
CA VAL A 584 33.21 -8.16 16.97
C VAL A 584 32.41 -7.71 18.18
N ILE A 585 31.13 -8.08 18.27
CA ILE A 585 30.20 -7.60 19.29
C ILE A 585 29.51 -8.75 20.01
N ASP A 586 29.09 -8.52 21.25
CA ASP A 586 28.14 -9.40 21.93
C ASP A 586 26.79 -9.37 21.18
N PRO A 587 26.20 -10.53 20.86
CA PRO A 587 24.88 -10.58 20.26
C PRO A 587 23.85 -9.69 20.96
N ALA A 588 23.88 -9.58 22.29
CA ALA A 588 22.97 -8.76 23.09
C ALA A 588 23.12 -7.24 22.84
N ASP A 589 24.24 -6.77 22.31
CA ASP A 589 24.50 -5.36 22.02
C ASP A 589 24.02 -4.95 20.61
N THR A 590 23.66 -5.93 19.77
CA THR A 590 23.37 -5.73 18.35
C THR A 590 22.32 -4.64 18.13
N ARG A 591 21.16 -4.71 18.80
CA ARG A 591 20.08 -3.72 18.62
C ARG A 591 20.55 -2.30 18.97
N GLN A 592 21.26 -2.12 20.08
CA GLN A 592 21.73 -0.81 20.51
C GLN A 592 22.71 -0.19 19.49
N ILE A 593 23.62 -1.00 18.97
CA ILE A 593 24.60 -0.56 17.96
C ILE A 593 23.88 -0.21 16.64
N LEU A 594 22.89 -1.01 16.22
CA LEU A 594 22.09 -0.72 15.03
C LEU A 594 21.39 0.63 15.13
N ILE A 595 20.79 0.94 16.28
CA ILE A 595 20.12 2.24 16.53
C ILE A 595 21.10 3.40 16.41
N GLN A 596 22.32 3.23 16.93
CA GLN A 596 23.37 4.27 16.90
C GLN A 596 23.96 4.48 15.50
N THR A 597 23.95 3.45 14.65
CA THR A 597 24.67 3.47 13.36
C THR A 597 23.76 3.70 12.15
N LEU A 598 22.51 3.25 12.20
CA LEU A 598 21.53 3.43 11.10
C LEU A 598 20.88 4.81 11.10
N PHE A 599 20.79 5.45 12.25
CA PHE A 599 20.08 6.73 12.42
C PHE A 599 21.04 7.81 12.92
N LYS A 600 21.56 8.59 11.99
CA LYS A 600 22.39 9.78 12.29
C LYS A 600 21.57 11.05 12.24
#